data_c988b1fd221e70ac969d47b1683abb66
#
_entry.id   c988b1fd221e70ac969d47b1683abb66
#
_cell.length_a   1.000
_cell.length_b   1.000
_cell.length_c   1.000
_cell.angle_alpha   90.00
_cell.angle_beta   90.00
_cell.angle_gamma   90.00
#
_symmetry.space_group_name_H-M   'P 1'
#
loop_
_entity.id
_entity.type
_entity.pdbx_description
1 polymer ?
#
loop_
_entity_poly.entity_id
_entity_poly.type
_entity_poly.pdbx_seq_one_letter_code
_entity_poly.pdbx_strand_id
1 'polypeptide(L)'
;MWINAEPVNGALVSLAIGLIIGLERGWQVRQLGDNQRIAGMRTYGLIGLLGGVCGLLLPTLGPWLPLLGLLAVVIGCGLSVWLAQRWQGEFGLTSSVAMVLTYLLGLMSVLLSPSEAVACAVLAALLMGLKGKIQQGMLFLSETEFHATLRFLLISLVLLPVLPNEEMGPLDAFNPFKIWLMVVVIAGISFCGHFAVRLLGTRAGLVLTSILAGLASSTALTLQFARLNKEQGGLERLLATGILLAGATMWLRLLVLVLLIHSELAMRLIAPLLLLATTVYGFAFWFWRQREELTDGPVQPETSNPLDLATAIKFGLLLALIGFMATLLQDKIGNSGVYLLSLVSGITDVDAITLSLSQLSHKELALEVAARGILLAGLVNSLVKGLLALGIGGRSLGLRVLLPYFVSALLILPLIWPAG
;
A
#
# COMPACT_ATOMS: atom_id res chain seq x y z
N MET A 1 36.09 -5.13 -48.34
CA MET A 1 35.49 -3.91 -47.77
C MET A 1 34.23 -4.35 -47.06
N TRP A 2 34.36 -4.82 -45.82
CA TRP A 2 33.22 -5.30 -45.02
C TRP A 2 32.57 -4.03 -44.42
N ILE A 3 31.32 -3.80 -44.77
CA ILE A 3 30.47 -2.77 -44.18
C ILE A 3 30.41 -3.09 -42.69
N ASN A 4 30.89 -2.18 -41.82
CA ASN A 4 30.76 -2.35 -40.38
C ASN A 4 29.29 -2.55 -40.08
N ALA A 5 28.93 -3.69 -39.52
CA ALA A 5 27.53 -4.08 -39.26
C ALA A 5 26.86 -3.22 -38.16
N GLU A 6 27.63 -2.50 -37.35
CA GLU A 6 27.14 -1.68 -36.24
C GLU A 6 26.15 -0.55 -36.66
N PRO A 7 26.40 0.25 -37.72
CA PRO A 7 25.47 1.29 -38.11
C PRO A 7 24.10 0.77 -38.60
N VAL A 8 24.13 -0.37 -39.33
CA VAL A 8 22.91 -1.00 -39.84
C VAL A 8 22.07 -1.58 -38.70
N ASN A 9 22.71 -2.13 -37.67
CA ASN A 9 22.05 -2.62 -36.48
C ASN A 9 21.32 -1.50 -35.72
N GLY A 10 21.93 -0.32 -35.59
CA GLY A 10 21.29 0.86 -34.98
C GLY A 10 20.02 1.32 -35.73
N ALA A 11 20.07 1.34 -37.06
CA ALA A 11 18.90 1.68 -37.89
C ALA A 11 17.78 0.62 -37.79
N LEU A 12 18.14 -0.67 -37.70
CA LEU A 12 17.16 -1.74 -37.51
C LEU A 12 16.51 -1.66 -36.14
N VAL A 13 17.27 -1.35 -35.10
CA VAL A 13 16.74 -1.14 -33.74
C VAL A 13 15.81 0.07 -33.70
N SER A 14 16.17 1.18 -34.33
CA SER A 14 15.30 2.36 -34.40
C SER A 14 13.98 2.10 -35.14
N LEU A 15 14.00 1.30 -36.19
CA LEU A 15 12.79 0.81 -36.86
C LEU A 15 11.95 -0.07 -35.92
N ALA A 16 12.58 -1.02 -35.23
CA ALA A 16 11.92 -1.90 -34.26
C ALA A 16 11.24 -1.12 -33.13
N ILE A 17 11.90 -0.10 -32.58
CA ILE A 17 11.35 0.83 -31.58
C ILE A 17 10.05 1.47 -32.11
N GLY A 18 10.09 2.01 -33.32
CA GLY A 18 8.92 2.60 -33.97
C GLY A 18 7.80 1.59 -34.18
N LEU A 19 8.12 0.36 -34.56
CA LEU A 19 7.14 -0.71 -34.74
C LEU A 19 6.51 -1.14 -33.41
N ILE A 20 7.26 -1.21 -32.29
CA ILE A 20 6.76 -1.54 -30.95
C ILE A 20 5.72 -0.49 -30.52
N ILE A 21 6.07 0.80 -30.58
CA ILE A 21 5.15 1.89 -30.22
C ILE A 21 3.95 1.93 -31.19
N GLY A 22 4.22 1.74 -32.48
CA GLY A 22 3.19 1.72 -33.51
C GLY A 22 2.23 0.54 -33.41
N LEU A 23 2.67 -0.61 -32.92
CA LEU A 23 1.84 -1.78 -32.66
C LEU A 23 0.78 -1.47 -31.59
N GLU A 24 1.21 -0.86 -30.49
CA GLU A 24 0.32 -0.45 -29.41
C GLU A 24 -0.72 0.58 -29.91
N ARG A 25 -0.27 1.61 -30.64
CA ARG A 25 -1.18 2.61 -31.23
C ARG A 25 -2.15 1.99 -32.22
N GLY A 26 -1.67 1.13 -33.12
CA GLY A 26 -2.51 0.42 -34.07
C GLY A 26 -3.56 -0.48 -33.40
N TRP A 27 -3.20 -1.11 -32.27
CA TRP A 27 -4.11 -1.92 -31.48
C TRP A 27 -5.25 -1.10 -30.89
N GLN A 28 -4.95 0.09 -30.35
CA GLN A 28 -5.98 0.96 -29.76
C GLN A 28 -7.00 1.48 -30.77
N VAL A 29 -6.54 1.78 -32.00
CA VAL A 29 -7.41 2.31 -33.06
C VAL A 29 -7.90 1.23 -34.04
N ARG A 30 -7.77 -0.07 -33.73
CA ARG A 30 -8.13 -1.18 -34.63
C ARG A 30 -9.58 -1.21 -35.04
N GLN A 31 -10.48 -0.66 -34.20
CA GLN A 31 -11.93 -0.61 -34.50
C GLN A 31 -12.35 0.62 -35.31
N LEU A 32 -11.45 1.60 -35.48
CA LEU A 32 -11.72 2.77 -36.32
C LEU A 32 -11.50 2.44 -37.80
N GLY A 33 -12.34 2.97 -38.67
CA GLY A 33 -12.19 2.82 -40.12
C GLY A 33 -10.86 3.41 -40.64
N ASP A 34 -10.38 2.92 -41.78
CA ASP A 34 -9.07 3.32 -42.32
C ASP A 34 -8.94 4.83 -42.54
N ASN A 35 -10.02 5.54 -42.86
CA ASN A 35 -10.03 7.00 -43.03
C ASN A 35 -10.00 7.79 -41.74
N GLN A 36 -10.13 7.12 -40.57
CA GLN A 36 -10.08 7.75 -39.25
C GLN A 36 -8.74 7.50 -38.52
N ARG A 37 -7.83 6.74 -39.14
CA ARG A 37 -6.50 6.43 -38.60
C ARG A 37 -5.48 7.41 -39.14
N ILE A 38 -4.94 8.31 -38.31
CA ILE A 38 -3.93 9.27 -38.77
C ILE A 38 -2.54 8.65 -38.83
N ALA A 39 -2.17 7.80 -37.87
CA ALA A 39 -0.86 7.16 -37.83
C ALA A 39 -1.00 5.70 -37.39
N GLY A 40 -0.59 4.80 -38.24
CA GLY A 40 -0.52 3.37 -37.95
C GLY A 40 0.91 2.91 -37.64
N MET A 41 1.07 1.61 -37.45
CA MET A 41 2.34 0.94 -37.18
C MET A 41 3.47 1.34 -38.14
N ARG A 42 3.12 1.49 -39.46
CA ARG A 42 4.09 1.89 -40.49
C ARG A 42 4.64 3.31 -40.25
N THR A 43 3.76 4.25 -39.89
CA THR A 43 4.14 5.66 -39.66
C THR A 43 5.10 5.76 -38.48
N TYR A 44 4.80 5.10 -37.36
CA TYR A 44 5.70 5.06 -36.21
C TYR A 44 7.03 4.36 -36.53
N GLY A 45 7.00 3.26 -37.31
CA GLY A 45 8.23 2.61 -37.78
C GLY A 45 9.11 3.54 -38.60
N LEU A 46 8.52 4.29 -39.53
CA LEU A 46 9.25 5.28 -40.33
C LEU A 46 9.78 6.46 -39.51
N ILE A 47 9.02 6.92 -38.51
CA ILE A 47 9.49 7.98 -37.59
C ILE A 47 10.67 7.49 -36.75
N GLY A 48 10.63 6.28 -36.22
CA GLY A 48 11.74 5.67 -35.49
C GLY A 48 12.98 5.54 -36.38
N LEU A 49 12.80 5.01 -37.59
CA LEU A 49 13.87 4.88 -38.59
C LEU A 49 14.45 6.26 -38.97
N LEU A 50 13.61 7.28 -39.15
CA LEU A 50 14.06 8.65 -39.43
C LEU A 50 14.98 9.15 -38.29
N GLY A 51 14.59 8.94 -37.01
CA GLY A 51 15.43 9.27 -35.87
C GLY A 51 16.80 8.57 -35.93
N GLY A 52 16.78 7.26 -36.21
CA GLY A 52 18.03 6.48 -36.34
C GLY A 52 18.91 6.94 -37.48
N VAL A 53 18.35 7.22 -38.67
CA VAL A 53 19.08 7.75 -39.83
C VAL A 53 19.67 9.12 -39.52
N CYS A 54 18.92 10.02 -38.89
CA CYS A 54 19.44 11.31 -38.44
C CYS A 54 20.60 11.15 -37.46
N GLY A 55 20.54 10.15 -36.57
CA GLY A 55 21.64 9.82 -35.64
C GLY A 55 22.90 9.31 -36.38
N LEU A 56 22.74 8.44 -37.37
CA LEU A 56 23.83 7.89 -38.17
C LEU A 56 24.54 8.98 -39.00
N LEU A 57 23.78 9.93 -39.50
CA LEU A 57 24.30 11.02 -40.36
C LEU A 57 24.81 12.23 -39.54
N LEU A 58 24.60 12.25 -38.22
CA LEU A 58 25.05 13.34 -37.34
C LEU A 58 26.54 13.69 -37.52
N PRO A 59 27.50 12.72 -37.57
CA PRO A 59 28.91 13.01 -37.69
C PRO A 59 29.26 13.66 -39.03
N THR A 60 28.49 13.44 -40.08
CA THR A 60 28.75 13.92 -41.45
C THR A 60 28.04 15.24 -41.76
N LEU A 61 26.81 15.40 -41.29
CA LEU A 61 25.95 16.55 -41.65
C LEU A 61 25.73 17.53 -40.48
N GLY A 62 26.33 17.23 -39.32
CA GLY A 62 26.27 18.10 -38.16
C GLY A 62 24.96 18.09 -37.40
N PRO A 63 24.84 18.84 -36.29
CA PRO A 63 23.72 18.77 -35.34
C PRO A 63 22.39 19.33 -35.88
N TRP A 64 22.43 20.02 -37.00
CA TRP A 64 21.24 20.59 -37.62
C TRP A 64 20.28 19.50 -38.19
N LEU A 65 20.84 18.37 -38.63
CA LEU A 65 20.04 17.32 -39.24
C LEU A 65 19.03 16.68 -38.26
N PRO A 66 19.42 16.27 -37.05
CA PRO A 66 18.45 15.79 -36.04
C PRO A 66 17.42 16.84 -35.62
N LEU A 67 17.83 18.12 -35.57
CA LEU A 67 16.88 19.21 -35.26
C LEU A 67 15.86 19.40 -36.36
N LEU A 68 16.27 19.37 -37.63
CA LEU A 68 15.37 19.44 -38.79
C LEU A 68 14.42 18.21 -38.84
N GLY A 69 14.93 17.03 -38.55
CA GLY A 69 14.12 15.80 -38.45
C GLY A 69 13.07 15.89 -37.36
N LEU A 70 13.45 16.35 -36.17
CA LEU A 70 12.53 16.61 -35.06
C LEU A 70 11.45 17.64 -35.45
N LEU A 71 11.86 18.74 -36.04
CA LEU A 71 10.97 19.80 -36.51
C LEU A 71 9.97 19.28 -37.53
N ALA A 72 10.40 18.44 -38.49
CA ALA A 72 9.54 17.82 -39.48
C ALA A 72 8.48 16.91 -38.81
N VAL A 73 8.87 16.11 -37.78
CA VAL A 73 7.94 15.30 -37.02
C VAL A 73 6.94 16.18 -36.27
N VAL A 74 7.39 17.24 -35.58
CA VAL A 74 6.52 18.16 -34.83
C VAL A 74 5.53 18.89 -35.76
N ILE A 75 5.99 19.39 -36.91
CA ILE A 75 5.11 20.01 -37.91
C ILE A 75 4.12 19.00 -38.47
N GLY A 76 4.56 17.79 -38.80
CA GLY A 76 3.69 16.70 -39.26
C GLY A 76 2.62 16.33 -38.22
N CYS A 77 2.99 16.28 -36.93
CA CYS A 77 2.05 16.09 -35.82
C CYS A 77 1.03 17.25 -35.72
N GLY A 78 1.52 18.49 -35.76
CA GLY A 78 0.65 19.66 -35.69
C GLY A 78 -0.35 19.74 -36.85
N LEU A 79 0.12 19.48 -38.06
CA LEU A 79 -0.73 19.42 -39.27
C LEU A 79 -1.77 18.30 -39.17
N SER A 80 -1.35 17.13 -38.67
CA SER A 80 -2.24 15.98 -38.47
C SER A 80 -3.34 16.28 -37.46
N VAL A 81 -3.01 16.93 -36.34
CA VAL A 81 -3.99 17.37 -35.32
C VAL A 81 -4.94 18.41 -35.90
N TRP A 82 -4.41 19.40 -36.63
CA TRP A 82 -5.22 20.45 -37.24
C TRP A 82 -6.22 19.90 -38.28
N LEU A 83 -5.79 18.99 -39.14
CA LEU A 83 -6.67 18.30 -40.09
C LEU A 83 -7.73 17.45 -39.40
N ALA A 84 -7.35 16.76 -38.31
CA ALA A 84 -8.27 15.91 -37.58
C ALA A 84 -9.37 16.68 -36.87
N GLN A 85 -9.06 17.84 -36.30
CA GLN A 85 -10.09 18.72 -35.70
C GLN A 85 -11.16 19.14 -36.72
N ARG A 86 -10.81 19.29 -38.00
CA ARG A 86 -11.76 19.59 -39.05
C ARG A 86 -12.70 18.42 -39.40
N TRP A 87 -12.26 17.17 -39.14
CA TRP A 87 -12.99 15.95 -39.49
C TRP A 87 -13.66 15.25 -38.31
N GLN A 88 -13.84 15.94 -37.17
CA GLN A 88 -14.49 15.44 -35.93
C GLN A 88 -13.82 14.19 -35.33
N GLY A 89 -12.54 13.99 -35.53
CA GLY A 89 -11.78 12.93 -34.86
C GLY A 89 -11.29 13.39 -33.48
N GLU A 90 -11.57 12.62 -32.43
CA GLU A 90 -10.95 12.85 -31.12
C GLU A 90 -9.45 12.51 -31.16
N PHE A 91 -8.62 13.52 -31.25
CA PHE A 91 -7.16 13.36 -31.17
C PHE A 91 -6.65 13.61 -29.75
N GLY A 92 -6.21 12.53 -29.12
CA GLY A 92 -5.47 12.64 -27.88
C GLY A 92 -4.04 13.18 -28.14
N LEU A 93 -3.65 14.21 -27.40
CA LEU A 93 -2.28 14.75 -27.37
C LEU A 93 -1.22 13.64 -27.22
N THR A 94 -1.58 12.53 -26.59
CA THR A 94 -0.76 11.33 -26.38
C THR A 94 -0.19 10.75 -27.68
N SER A 95 -0.92 10.80 -28.78
CA SER A 95 -0.43 10.29 -30.10
C SER A 95 0.67 11.17 -30.65
N SER A 96 0.56 12.50 -30.53
CA SER A 96 1.58 13.44 -30.96
C SER A 96 2.85 13.30 -30.10
N VAL A 97 2.70 13.19 -28.78
CA VAL A 97 3.81 12.94 -27.85
C VAL A 97 4.49 11.61 -28.18
N ALA A 98 3.72 10.56 -28.50
CA ALA A 98 4.26 9.27 -28.88
C ALA A 98 5.09 9.33 -30.17
N MET A 99 4.69 10.13 -31.17
CA MET A 99 5.47 10.30 -32.41
C MET A 99 6.80 10.99 -32.15
N VAL A 100 6.80 12.08 -31.37
CA VAL A 100 8.02 12.79 -30.96
C VAL A 100 8.94 11.87 -30.15
N LEU A 101 8.39 11.15 -29.20
CA LEU A 101 9.13 10.18 -28.38
C LEU A 101 9.74 9.06 -29.24
N THR A 102 8.99 8.55 -30.22
CA THR A 102 9.48 7.52 -31.15
C THR A 102 10.70 8.02 -31.94
N TYR A 103 10.67 9.25 -32.42
CA TYR A 103 11.80 9.87 -33.10
C TYR A 103 13.03 9.98 -32.17
N LEU A 104 12.83 10.49 -30.96
CA LEU A 104 13.92 10.66 -29.97
C LEU A 104 14.52 9.32 -29.54
N LEU A 105 13.70 8.29 -29.35
CA LEU A 105 14.19 6.95 -29.01
C LEU A 105 14.91 6.30 -30.18
N GLY A 106 14.45 6.53 -31.42
CA GLY A 106 15.18 6.13 -32.64
C GLY A 106 16.56 6.79 -32.72
N LEU A 107 16.64 8.10 -32.42
CA LEU A 107 17.90 8.84 -32.35
C LEU A 107 18.80 8.31 -31.23
N MET A 108 18.23 8.08 -30.02
CA MET A 108 18.93 7.56 -28.86
C MET A 108 19.55 6.18 -29.10
N SER A 109 18.86 5.31 -29.85
CA SER A 109 19.34 3.94 -30.15
C SER A 109 20.64 3.90 -30.95
N VAL A 110 20.95 4.98 -31.64
CA VAL A 110 22.16 5.12 -32.45
C VAL A 110 23.24 5.91 -31.70
N LEU A 111 22.86 6.98 -31.00
CA LEU A 111 23.81 7.89 -30.36
C LEU A 111 24.28 7.45 -28.99
N LEU A 112 23.45 6.70 -28.25
CA LEU A 112 23.73 6.32 -26.87
C LEU A 112 23.76 4.80 -26.72
N SER A 113 22.62 4.19 -26.44
CA SER A 113 22.50 2.75 -26.16
C SER A 113 21.25 2.16 -26.80
N PRO A 114 21.37 1.16 -27.68
CA PRO A 114 20.22 0.48 -28.25
C PRO A 114 19.32 -0.21 -27.20
N SER A 115 19.93 -0.80 -26.18
CA SER A 115 19.19 -1.51 -25.11
C SER A 115 18.33 -0.59 -24.26
N GLU A 116 18.87 0.57 -23.89
CA GLU A 116 18.12 1.58 -23.12
C GLU A 116 16.99 2.20 -23.95
N ALA A 117 17.23 2.47 -25.23
CA ALA A 117 16.22 2.99 -26.12
C ALA A 117 15.05 2.00 -26.30
N VAL A 118 15.34 0.70 -26.45
CA VAL A 118 14.31 -0.35 -26.53
C VAL A 118 13.57 -0.47 -25.20
N ALA A 119 14.25 -0.44 -24.06
CA ALA A 119 13.61 -0.48 -22.74
C ALA A 119 12.63 0.69 -22.55
N CYS A 120 13.05 1.92 -22.91
CA CYS A 120 12.19 3.09 -22.88
C CYS A 120 10.99 2.96 -23.84
N ALA A 121 11.19 2.40 -25.03
CA ALA A 121 10.11 2.16 -25.99
C ALA A 121 9.05 1.19 -25.48
N VAL A 122 9.50 0.09 -24.85
CA VAL A 122 8.60 -0.90 -24.24
C VAL A 122 7.84 -0.27 -23.06
N LEU A 123 8.51 0.48 -22.19
CA LEU A 123 7.86 1.19 -21.08
C LEU A 123 6.83 2.21 -21.59
N ALA A 124 7.17 2.97 -22.63
CA ALA A 124 6.25 3.92 -23.25
C ALA A 124 5.02 3.22 -23.83
N ALA A 125 5.21 2.11 -24.57
CA ALA A 125 4.12 1.32 -25.14
C ALA A 125 3.23 0.73 -24.02
N LEU A 126 3.80 0.20 -22.94
CA LEU A 126 3.05 -0.29 -21.77
C LEU A 126 2.21 0.82 -21.12
N LEU A 127 2.80 1.99 -20.86
CA LEU A 127 2.08 3.12 -20.27
C LEU A 127 0.90 3.58 -21.15
N MET A 128 1.11 3.64 -22.45
CA MET A 128 0.05 4.00 -23.40
C MET A 128 -1.05 2.94 -23.45
N GLY A 129 -0.68 1.66 -23.40
CA GLY A 129 -1.62 0.53 -23.42
C GLY A 129 -2.48 0.44 -22.16
N LEU A 130 -1.98 0.94 -21.03
CA LEU A 130 -2.70 0.96 -19.76
C LEU A 130 -3.75 2.08 -19.66
N LYS A 131 -3.86 3.01 -20.64
CA LYS A 131 -4.77 4.16 -20.58
C LYS A 131 -6.19 3.78 -20.16
N GLY A 132 -6.79 2.78 -20.80
CA GLY A 132 -8.15 2.35 -20.49
C GLY A 132 -8.31 1.79 -19.08
N LYS A 133 -7.33 0.98 -18.63
CA LYS A 133 -7.33 0.42 -17.26
C LYS A 133 -7.12 1.51 -16.21
N ILE A 134 -6.23 2.46 -16.47
CA ILE A 134 -5.99 3.60 -15.58
C ILE A 134 -7.26 4.46 -15.48
N GLN A 135 -7.90 4.80 -16.61
CA GLN A 135 -9.15 5.57 -16.59
C GLN A 135 -10.28 4.84 -15.87
N GLN A 136 -10.46 3.54 -16.11
CA GLN A 136 -11.42 2.73 -15.38
C GLN A 136 -11.09 2.68 -13.89
N GLY A 137 -9.82 2.48 -13.53
CA GLY A 137 -9.36 2.50 -12.14
C GLY A 137 -9.65 3.85 -11.46
N MET A 138 -9.45 4.96 -12.15
CA MET A 138 -9.76 6.30 -11.62
C MET A 138 -11.27 6.52 -11.37
N LEU A 139 -12.15 5.94 -12.20
CA LEU A 139 -13.59 6.01 -12.00
C LEU A 139 -14.07 5.23 -10.77
N PHE A 140 -13.30 4.24 -10.32
CA PHE A 140 -13.59 3.48 -9.10
C PHE A 140 -13.15 4.21 -7.81
N LEU A 141 -12.25 5.19 -7.89
CA LEU A 141 -11.78 5.93 -6.73
C LEU A 141 -12.78 7.06 -6.39
N SER A 142 -13.21 7.11 -5.13
CA SER A 142 -13.89 8.29 -4.61
C SER A 142 -12.89 9.44 -4.46
N GLU A 143 -13.39 10.68 -4.41
CA GLU A 143 -12.55 11.87 -4.19
C GLU A 143 -11.73 11.74 -2.89
N THR A 144 -12.35 11.24 -1.83
CA THR A 144 -11.70 11.00 -0.53
C THR A 144 -10.56 10.01 -0.62
N GLU A 145 -10.72 8.92 -1.39
CA GLU A 145 -9.68 7.89 -1.59
C GLU A 145 -8.55 8.38 -2.48
N PHE A 146 -8.87 9.17 -3.50
CA PHE A 146 -7.86 9.81 -4.34
C PHE A 146 -6.96 10.72 -3.49
N HIS A 147 -7.56 11.60 -2.68
CA HIS A 147 -6.79 12.45 -1.77
C HIS A 147 -6.03 11.65 -0.71
N ALA A 148 -6.59 10.55 -0.20
CA ALA A 148 -5.88 9.65 0.72
C ALA A 148 -4.66 9.01 0.04
N THR A 149 -4.78 8.59 -1.21
CA THR A 149 -3.66 8.05 -2.00
C THR A 149 -2.56 9.10 -2.18
N LEU A 150 -2.91 10.34 -2.56
CA LEU A 150 -1.93 11.42 -2.71
C LEU A 150 -1.24 11.75 -1.38
N ARG A 151 -1.97 11.77 -0.28
CA ARG A 151 -1.39 11.97 1.06
C ARG A 151 -0.45 10.83 1.45
N PHE A 152 -0.81 9.58 1.14
CA PHE A 152 0.05 8.43 1.39
C PHE A 152 1.36 8.52 0.59
N LEU A 153 1.28 8.87 -0.69
CA LEU A 153 2.46 9.10 -1.52
C LEU A 153 3.32 10.27 -0.98
N LEU A 154 2.69 11.34 -0.51
CA LEU A 154 3.39 12.47 0.10
C LEU A 154 4.18 12.04 1.35
N ILE A 155 3.55 11.32 2.28
CA ILE A 155 4.21 10.92 3.52
C ILE A 155 5.28 9.84 3.30
N SER A 156 5.13 8.99 2.28
CA SER A 156 6.04 7.86 2.02
C SER A 156 7.16 8.20 1.04
N LEU A 157 6.88 8.89 -0.07
CA LEU A 157 7.87 9.16 -1.12
C LEU A 157 8.53 10.54 -1.01
N VAL A 158 7.86 11.51 -0.38
CA VAL A 158 8.40 12.87 -0.26
C VAL A 158 8.93 13.14 1.14
N LEU A 159 8.13 12.95 2.18
CA LEU A 159 8.54 13.29 3.54
C LEU A 159 9.56 12.31 4.11
N LEU A 160 9.36 11.00 3.92
CA LEU A 160 10.25 9.98 4.49
C LEU A 160 11.71 10.15 4.08
N PRO A 161 12.09 10.31 2.79
CA PRO A 161 13.49 10.42 2.40
C PRO A 161 14.14 11.76 2.79
N VAL A 162 13.36 12.80 3.14
CA VAL A 162 13.88 14.11 3.57
C VAL A 162 14.23 14.13 5.06
N LEU A 163 13.65 13.19 5.84
CA LEU A 163 13.89 13.17 7.29
C LEU A 163 15.29 12.64 7.61
N PRO A 164 16.00 13.28 8.59
CA PRO A 164 17.32 12.83 9.02
C PRO A 164 17.24 11.46 9.70
N ASN A 165 18.15 10.56 9.32
CA ASN A 165 18.26 9.23 9.91
C ASN A 165 19.36 9.22 10.97
N GLU A 166 19.29 10.15 11.90
CA GLU A 166 20.22 10.31 13.02
C GLU A 166 19.45 10.31 14.33
N GLU A 167 20.13 9.87 15.39
CA GLU A 167 19.56 9.87 16.74
C GLU A 167 19.75 11.23 17.35
N MET A 168 18.68 11.83 17.87
CA MET A 168 18.69 13.18 18.41
C MET A 168 17.75 13.31 19.62
N GLY A 169 17.92 14.41 20.35
CA GLY A 169 17.12 14.74 21.52
C GLY A 169 17.64 14.13 22.83
N PRO A 170 16.87 14.26 23.91
CA PRO A 170 17.25 13.71 25.21
C PRO A 170 17.38 12.18 25.15
N LEU A 171 18.49 11.64 25.69
CA LEU A 171 18.81 10.21 25.73
C LEU A 171 18.93 9.56 24.34
N ASP A 172 19.20 10.35 23.28
CA ASP A 172 19.23 9.87 21.87
C ASP A 172 18.00 9.01 21.49
N ALA A 173 16.85 9.36 22.11
CA ALA A 173 15.64 8.56 22.03
C ALA A 173 14.85 8.77 20.73
N PHE A 174 15.17 9.81 19.95
CA PHE A 174 14.41 10.19 18.77
C PHE A 174 15.20 9.99 17.49
N ASN A 175 14.68 9.18 16.58
CA ASN A 175 15.15 9.16 15.21
C ASN A 175 13.97 9.50 14.30
N PRO A 176 13.93 10.70 13.69
CA PRO A 176 12.79 11.16 12.89
C PRO A 176 12.47 10.23 11.73
N PHE A 177 13.49 9.72 11.02
CA PHE A 177 13.29 8.78 9.91
C PHE A 177 12.64 7.47 10.40
N LYS A 178 13.14 6.88 11.47
CA LYS A 178 12.60 5.61 12.01
C LYS A 178 11.17 5.77 12.52
N ILE A 179 10.87 6.86 13.24
CA ILE A 179 9.52 7.17 13.71
C ILE A 179 8.58 7.35 12.53
N TRP A 180 8.99 8.11 11.53
CA TRP A 180 8.16 8.36 10.36
C TRP A 180 7.99 7.12 9.48
N LEU A 181 9.01 6.28 9.36
CA LEU A 181 8.91 4.98 8.69
C LEU A 181 7.82 4.11 9.34
N MET A 182 7.76 4.07 10.68
CA MET A 182 6.70 3.35 11.39
C MET A 182 5.31 3.92 11.10
N VAL A 183 5.17 5.25 11.02
CA VAL A 183 3.93 5.91 10.59
C VAL A 183 3.53 5.45 9.18
N VAL A 184 4.47 5.44 8.24
CA VAL A 184 4.23 5.01 6.86
C VAL A 184 3.83 3.53 6.79
N VAL A 185 4.48 2.66 7.55
CA VAL A 185 4.16 1.21 7.59
C VAL A 185 2.73 0.98 8.08
N ILE A 186 2.32 1.60 9.20
CA ILE A 186 0.95 1.46 9.71
C ILE A 186 -0.07 2.08 8.77
N ALA A 187 0.22 3.28 8.26
CA ALA A 187 -0.63 3.94 7.28
C ALA A 187 -0.81 3.08 6.02
N GLY A 188 0.27 2.44 5.55
CA GLY A 188 0.25 1.52 4.42
C GLY A 188 -0.62 0.29 4.66
N ILE A 189 -0.49 -0.35 5.83
CA ILE A 189 -1.31 -1.51 6.20
C ILE A 189 -2.80 -1.11 6.27
N SER A 190 -3.11 0.02 6.92
CA SER A 190 -4.48 0.53 7.01
C SER A 190 -5.05 0.89 5.65
N PHE A 191 -4.24 1.51 4.78
CA PHE A 191 -4.59 1.86 3.40
C PHE A 191 -4.88 0.60 2.56
N CYS A 192 -4.00 -0.40 2.61
CA CYS A 192 -4.22 -1.69 1.95
C CYS A 192 -5.50 -2.37 2.45
N GLY A 193 -5.74 -2.36 3.77
CA GLY A 193 -6.96 -2.90 4.37
C GLY A 193 -8.23 -2.23 3.85
N HIS A 194 -8.24 -0.88 3.76
CA HIS A 194 -9.35 -0.13 3.22
C HIS A 194 -9.67 -0.50 1.76
N PHE A 195 -8.66 -0.52 0.90
CA PHE A 195 -8.83 -0.88 -0.51
C PHE A 195 -9.24 -2.35 -0.70
N ALA A 196 -8.73 -3.25 0.14
CA ALA A 196 -9.12 -4.65 0.11
C ALA A 196 -10.62 -4.83 0.40
N VAL A 197 -11.16 -4.14 1.43
CA VAL A 197 -12.61 -4.13 1.72
C VAL A 197 -13.41 -3.65 0.51
N ARG A 198 -12.95 -2.59 -0.13
CA ARG A 198 -13.64 -1.99 -1.27
C ARG A 198 -13.63 -2.86 -2.53
N LEU A 199 -12.49 -3.46 -2.87
CA LEU A 199 -12.34 -4.28 -4.08
C LEU A 199 -13.09 -5.61 -4.01
N LEU A 200 -13.16 -6.21 -2.83
CA LEU A 200 -13.84 -7.50 -2.61
C LEU A 200 -15.35 -7.37 -2.44
N GLY A 201 -15.85 -6.14 -2.32
CA GLY A 201 -17.26 -5.79 -2.30
C GLY A 201 -17.98 -6.18 -1.02
N THR A 202 -19.06 -5.45 -0.74
CA THR A 202 -19.92 -5.63 0.45
C THR A 202 -20.63 -6.98 0.52
N ARG A 203 -20.72 -7.71 -0.58
CA ARG A 203 -21.36 -9.03 -0.67
C ARG A 203 -20.50 -10.21 -0.18
N ALA A 204 -19.18 -10.02 0.02
CA ALA A 204 -18.28 -11.07 0.53
C ALA A 204 -18.54 -11.43 1.99
N GLY A 205 -19.56 -10.87 2.57
CA GLY A 205 -20.04 -11.19 3.91
C GLY A 205 -19.27 -10.51 5.04
N LEU A 206 -19.92 -10.39 6.15
CA LEU A 206 -19.43 -9.80 7.39
C LEU A 206 -18.07 -10.38 7.84
N VAL A 207 -17.85 -11.67 7.58
CA VAL A 207 -16.60 -12.37 7.91
C VAL A 207 -15.41 -11.74 7.20
N LEU A 208 -15.49 -11.59 5.87
CA LEU A 208 -14.39 -11.01 5.09
C LEU A 208 -14.18 -9.53 5.44
N THR A 209 -15.27 -8.77 5.57
CA THR A 209 -15.22 -7.37 6.01
C THR A 209 -14.54 -7.25 7.39
N SER A 210 -14.84 -8.15 8.32
CA SER A 210 -14.23 -8.14 9.66
C SER A 210 -12.74 -8.46 9.63
N ILE A 211 -12.31 -9.45 8.84
CA ILE A 211 -10.89 -9.76 8.66
C ILE A 211 -10.15 -8.54 8.08
N LEU A 212 -10.68 -7.95 7.02
CA LEU A 212 -10.06 -6.81 6.35
C LEU A 212 -10.09 -5.54 7.21
N ALA A 213 -11.19 -5.29 7.93
CA ALA A 213 -11.27 -4.20 8.89
C ALA A 213 -10.28 -4.39 10.07
N GLY A 214 -9.99 -5.66 10.46
CA GLY A 214 -8.94 -5.98 11.43
C GLY A 214 -7.55 -5.50 11.00
N LEU A 215 -7.27 -5.41 9.70
CA LEU A 215 -6.03 -4.82 9.17
C LEU A 215 -6.00 -3.29 9.29
N ALA A 216 -7.16 -2.63 9.24
CA ALA A 216 -7.25 -1.17 9.37
C ALA A 216 -7.40 -0.74 10.84
N SER A 217 -8.46 -1.17 11.52
CA SER A 217 -8.71 -0.86 12.93
C SER A 217 -9.72 -1.83 13.56
N SER A 218 -9.21 -2.82 14.27
CA SER A 218 -10.05 -3.79 15.00
C SER A 218 -10.85 -3.15 16.15
N THR A 219 -10.35 -2.07 16.75
CA THR A 219 -11.05 -1.33 17.82
C THR A 219 -12.22 -0.54 17.27
N ALA A 220 -12.06 0.12 16.11
CA ALA A 220 -13.14 0.84 15.45
C ALA A 220 -14.28 -0.10 15.05
N LEU A 221 -13.96 -1.28 14.48
CA LEU A 221 -14.95 -2.31 14.17
C LEU A 221 -15.69 -2.78 15.43
N THR A 222 -14.96 -3.03 16.53
CA THR A 222 -15.57 -3.45 17.81
C THR A 222 -16.58 -2.43 18.29
N LEU A 223 -16.21 -1.14 18.26
CA LEU A 223 -17.09 -0.04 18.68
C LEU A 223 -18.36 0.04 17.81
N GLN A 224 -18.19 -0.06 16.50
CA GLN A 224 -19.29 -0.03 15.53
C GLN A 224 -20.25 -1.20 15.73
N PHE A 225 -19.73 -2.43 15.86
CA PHE A 225 -20.54 -3.62 16.07
C PHE A 225 -21.23 -3.63 17.43
N ALA A 226 -20.58 -3.11 18.46
CA ALA A 226 -21.20 -2.94 19.77
C ALA A 226 -22.39 -1.97 19.73
N ARG A 227 -22.25 -0.83 19.00
CA ARG A 227 -23.35 0.12 18.78
C ARG A 227 -24.48 -0.51 17.97
N LEU A 228 -24.15 -1.21 16.88
CA LEU A 228 -25.14 -1.88 16.03
C LEU A 228 -25.96 -2.92 16.84
N ASN A 229 -25.29 -3.68 17.71
CA ASN A 229 -25.98 -4.62 18.58
C ASN A 229 -26.95 -3.95 19.57
N LYS A 230 -26.58 -2.78 20.07
CA LYS A 230 -27.45 -1.97 20.94
C LYS A 230 -28.68 -1.44 20.22
N GLU A 231 -28.54 -1.09 18.94
CA GLU A 231 -29.62 -0.49 18.13
C GLU A 231 -30.57 -1.55 17.56
N GLN A 232 -30.06 -2.68 17.07
CA GLN A 232 -30.86 -3.66 16.33
C GLN A 232 -31.20 -4.91 17.15
N GLY A 233 -30.31 -5.35 18.05
CA GLY A 233 -30.47 -6.62 18.81
C GLY A 233 -30.57 -7.88 17.94
N GLY A 234 -30.41 -9.06 18.54
CA GLY A 234 -30.61 -10.32 17.84
C GLY A 234 -29.49 -10.78 16.90
N LEU A 235 -28.39 -10.01 16.79
CA LEU A 235 -27.24 -10.33 15.93
C LEU A 235 -25.96 -10.63 16.74
N GLU A 236 -26.09 -10.91 18.04
CA GLU A 236 -24.95 -10.94 18.96
C GLU A 236 -23.86 -11.93 18.56
N ARG A 237 -24.25 -13.14 18.07
CA ARG A 237 -23.26 -14.15 17.64
C ARG A 237 -22.51 -13.73 16.38
N LEU A 238 -23.25 -13.19 15.43
CA LEU A 238 -22.68 -12.72 14.16
C LEU A 238 -21.72 -11.56 14.39
N LEU A 239 -22.11 -10.59 15.20
CA LEU A 239 -21.29 -9.45 15.55
C LEU A 239 -20.10 -9.83 16.43
N ALA A 240 -20.27 -10.77 17.37
CA ALA A 240 -19.15 -11.36 18.13
C ALA A 240 -18.15 -12.05 17.20
N THR A 241 -18.63 -12.83 16.22
CA THR A 241 -17.78 -13.44 15.20
C THR A 241 -16.94 -12.39 14.50
N GLY A 242 -17.56 -11.30 14.05
CA GLY A 242 -16.84 -10.21 13.38
C GLY A 242 -15.78 -9.54 14.26
N ILE A 243 -16.11 -9.24 15.52
CA ILE A 243 -15.15 -8.65 16.48
C ILE A 243 -13.97 -9.60 16.73
N LEU A 244 -14.24 -10.89 16.89
CA LEU A 244 -13.20 -11.90 17.11
C LEU A 244 -12.32 -12.09 15.88
N LEU A 245 -12.90 -12.10 14.67
CA LEU A 245 -12.12 -12.16 13.42
C LEU A 245 -11.19 -10.97 13.29
N ALA A 246 -11.68 -9.76 13.54
CA ALA A 246 -10.86 -8.56 13.51
C ALA A 246 -9.74 -8.58 14.59
N GLY A 247 -10.06 -9.07 15.79
CA GLY A 247 -9.09 -9.22 16.86
C GLY A 247 -8.02 -10.29 16.58
N ALA A 248 -8.42 -11.41 15.98
CA ALA A 248 -7.47 -12.45 15.56
C ALA A 248 -6.53 -11.93 14.44
N THR A 249 -7.08 -11.18 13.49
CA THR A 249 -6.29 -10.53 12.44
C THR A 249 -5.29 -9.51 13.00
N MET A 250 -5.64 -8.81 14.08
CA MET A 250 -4.71 -7.90 14.78
C MET A 250 -3.43 -8.64 15.21
N TRP A 251 -3.53 -9.85 15.77
CA TRP A 251 -2.35 -10.63 16.17
C TRP A 251 -1.43 -10.97 15.00
N LEU A 252 -2.01 -11.29 13.83
CA LEU A 252 -1.24 -11.52 12.61
C LEU A 252 -0.59 -10.23 12.11
N ARG A 253 -1.30 -9.09 12.19
CA ARG A 253 -0.74 -7.78 11.86
C ARG A 253 0.45 -7.42 12.75
N LEU A 254 0.35 -7.64 14.06
CA LEU A 254 1.48 -7.42 14.97
C LEU A 254 2.69 -8.27 14.59
N LEU A 255 2.48 -9.53 14.22
CA LEU A 255 3.57 -10.39 13.73
C LEU A 255 4.25 -9.81 12.49
N VAL A 256 3.46 -9.33 11.52
CA VAL A 256 3.99 -8.68 10.31
C VAL A 256 4.77 -7.41 10.66
N LEU A 257 4.24 -6.56 11.56
CA LEU A 257 4.94 -5.34 12.00
C LEU A 257 6.28 -5.64 12.63
N VAL A 258 6.33 -6.60 13.55
CA VAL A 258 7.59 -7.00 14.20
C VAL A 258 8.56 -7.62 13.19
N LEU A 259 8.07 -8.44 12.26
CA LEU A 259 8.90 -9.08 11.23
C LEU A 259 9.57 -8.04 10.32
N LEU A 260 8.87 -6.98 9.96
CA LEU A 260 9.40 -5.89 9.13
C LEU A 260 10.49 -5.07 9.82
N ILE A 261 10.48 -5.03 11.16
CA ILE A 261 11.41 -4.20 11.95
C ILE A 261 12.53 -5.05 12.54
N HIS A 262 12.21 -6.17 13.20
CA HIS A 262 13.17 -6.99 13.92
C HIS A 262 12.85 -8.47 13.77
N SER A 263 13.53 -9.15 12.83
CA SER A 263 13.28 -10.55 12.49
C SER A 263 13.53 -11.53 13.64
N GLU A 264 14.56 -11.31 14.48
CA GLU A 264 14.87 -12.18 15.62
C GLU A 264 13.78 -12.09 16.72
N LEU A 265 13.27 -10.88 16.98
CA LEU A 265 12.14 -10.69 17.89
C LEU A 265 10.87 -11.34 17.34
N ALA A 266 10.65 -11.24 16.02
CA ALA A 266 9.54 -11.91 15.36
C ALA A 266 9.58 -13.43 15.53
N MET A 267 10.75 -14.06 15.40
CA MET A 267 10.92 -15.50 15.61
C MET A 267 10.48 -15.95 17.02
N ARG A 268 10.74 -15.15 18.02
CA ARG A 268 10.26 -15.42 19.41
C ARG A 268 8.75 -15.24 19.55
N LEU A 269 8.16 -14.33 18.77
CA LEU A 269 6.74 -13.99 18.83
C LEU A 269 5.85 -14.84 17.90
N ILE A 270 6.41 -15.57 16.92
CA ILE A 270 5.63 -16.41 15.99
C ILE A 270 4.71 -17.36 16.75
N ALA A 271 5.26 -18.19 17.63
CA ALA A 271 4.48 -19.20 18.33
C ALA A 271 3.38 -18.60 19.24
N PRO A 272 3.68 -17.61 20.13
CA PRO A 272 2.65 -17.00 20.95
C PRO A 272 1.59 -16.23 20.15
N LEU A 273 1.98 -15.44 19.13
CA LEU A 273 1.02 -14.68 18.33
C LEU A 273 0.12 -15.58 17.48
N LEU A 274 0.68 -16.64 16.88
CA LEU A 274 -0.12 -17.62 16.14
C LEU A 274 -1.06 -18.41 17.05
N LEU A 275 -0.64 -18.77 18.27
CA LEU A 275 -1.51 -19.42 19.24
C LEU A 275 -2.70 -18.54 19.63
N LEU A 276 -2.44 -17.25 19.91
CA LEU A 276 -3.49 -16.27 20.19
C LEU A 276 -4.43 -16.09 18.99
N ALA A 277 -3.89 -15.91 17.79
CA ALA A 277 -4.68 -15.76 16.58
C ALA A 277 -5.55 -16.99 16.31
N THR A 278 -4.96 -18.19 16.33
CA THR A 278 -5.68 -19.45 16.03
C THR A 278 -6.75 -19.75 17.06
N THR A 279 -6.48 -19.48 18.34
CA THR A 279 -7.49 -19.66 19.40
C THR A 279 -8.70 -18.74 19.17
N VAL A 280 -8.45 -17.45 18.91
CA VAL A 280 -9.53 -16.47 18.69
C VAL A 280 -10.27 -16.76 17.38
N TYR A 281 -9.56 -17.15 16.29
CA TYR A 281 -10.19 -17.62 15.04
C TYR A 281 -11.03 -18.88 15.26
N GLY A 282 -10.58 -19.81 16.10
CA GLY A 282 -11.33 -21.02 16.46
C GLY A 282 -12.68 -20.69 17.10
N PHE A 283 -12.69 -19.77 18.08
CA PHE A 283 -13.94 -19.28 18.68
C PHE A 283 -14.83 -18.54 17.68
N ALA A 284 -14.24 -17.70 16.82
CA ALA A 284 -14.96 -17.00 15.77
C ALA A 284 -15.64 -17.99 14.82
N PHE A 285 -14.92 -19.03 14.39
CA PHE A 285 -15.46 -20.10 13.55
C PHE A 285 -16.56 -20.92 14.27
N TRP A 286 -16.36 -21.19 15.55
CA TRP A 286 -17.37 -21.90 16.35
C TRP A 286 -18.68 -21.12 16.45
N PHE A 287 -18.62 -19.79 16.72
CA PHE A 287 -19.83 -18.94 16.73
C PHE A 287 -20.44 -18.81 15.34
N TRP A 288 -19.65 -18.68 14.30
CA TRP A 288 -20.12 -18.59 12.91
C TRP A 288 -20.87 -19.84 12.47
N ARG A 289 -20.47 -20.99 12.95
CA ARG A 289 -21.14 -22.28 12.63
C ARG A 289 -22.49 -22.47 13.33
N GLN A 290 -22.75 -21.76 14.41
CA GLN A 290 -24.01 -21.74 15.12
C GLN A 290 -24.97 -20.77 14.44
N ARG A 291 -25.69 -21.23 13.39
CA ARG A 291 -26.56 -20.39 12.55
C ARG A 291 -27.57 -19.59 13.37
N GLU A 292 -27.60 -18.28 13.17
CA GLU A 292 -28.74 -17.40 13.40
C GLU A 292 -29.37 -17.10 12.05
N GLU A 293 -30.68 -17.11 11.92
CA GLU A 293 -31.35 -16.66 10.69
C GLU A 293 -31.12 -15.17 10.53
N LEU A 294 -30.41 -14.82 9.45
CA LEU A 294 -30.15 -13.42 9.10
C LEU A 294 -31.45 -12.79 8.64
N THR A 295 -31.97 -11.84 9.37
CA THR A 295 -32.90 -10.84 8.84
C THR A 295 -32.14 -9.96 7.84
N ASP A 296 -32.65 -9.90 6.60
CA ASP A 296 -32.05 -9.19 5.49
C ASP A 296 -31.84 -7.69 5.80
N GLY A 297 -30.63 -7.33 6.24
CA GLY A 297 -30.16 -5.95 6.37
C GLY A 297 -28.66 -5.86 6.05
N PRO A 298 -28.23 -4.87 5.25
CA PRO A 298 -26.82 -4.74 4.95
C PRO A 298 -26.06 -4.22 6.17
N VAL A 299 -25.31 -5.09 6.83
CA VAL A 299 -24.31 -4.70 7.84
C VAL A 299 -23.10 -4.13 7.09
N GLN A 300 -23.12 -2.84 6.82
CA GLN A 300 -21.98 -2.15 6.21
C GLN A 300 -21.19 -1.40 7.28
N PRO A 301 -19.93 -1.74 7.52
CA PRO A 301 -19.05 -0.88 8.27
C PRO A 301 -18.84 0.43 7.48
N GLU A 302 -19.22 1.56 8.05
CA GLU A 302 -18.77 2.85 7.50
C GLU A 302 -17.25 2.91 7.56
N THR A 303 -16.62 2.78 6.41
CA THR A 303 -15.17 2.94 6.30
C THR A 303 -14.84 4.42 6.39
N SER A 304 -14.34 4.86 7.55
CA SER A 304 -13.79 6.20 7.75
C SER A 304 -12.66 6.48 6.76
N ASN A 305 -12.41 7.77 6.50
CA ASN A 305 -11.36 8.27 5.60
C ASN A 305 -10.03 7.50 5.82
N PRO A 306 -9.50 6.80 4.79
CA PRO A 306 -8.40 5.83 4.96
C PRO A 306 -7.08 6.46 5.39
N LEU A 307 -6.90 7.76 5.20
CA LEU A 307 -5.68 8.47 5.56
C LEU A 307 -5.91 9.96 5.77
N ASP A 308 -5.88 10.39 7.03
CA ASP A 308 -5.82 11.79 7.41
C ASP A 308 -4.41 12.15 7.85
N LEU A 309 -3.81 13.18 7.24
CA LEU A 309 -2.46 13.64 7.57
C LEU A 309 -2.34 14.08 9.04
N ALA A 310 -3.39 14.70 9.59
CA ALA A 310 -3.42 15.07 10.99
C ALA A 310 -3.37 13.84 11.90
N THR A 311 -4.05 12.76 11.53
CA THR A 311 -4.00 11.48 12.24
C THR A 311 -2.61 10.84 12.13
N ALA A 312 -1.97 10.89 10.96
CA ALA A 312 -0.60 10.39 10.76
C ALA A 312 0.41 11.16 11.65
N ILE A 313 0.32 12.49 11.71
CA ILE A 313 1.19 13.31 12.57
C ILE A 313 0.93 13.02 14.06
N LYS A 314 -0.33 12.95 14.49
CA LYS A 314 -0.68 12.58 15.88
C LYS A 314 -0.13 11.21 16.24
N PHE A 315 -0.19 10.26 15.30
CA PHE A 315 0.36 8.92 15.51
C PHE A 315 1.89 8.93 15.61
N GLY A 316 2.58 9.72 14.76
CA GLY A 316 4.02 9.93 14.86
C GLY A 316 4.45 10.55 16.18
N LEU A 317 3.70 11.56 16.67
CA LEU A 317 3.93 12.15 17.99
C LEU A 317 3.69 11.14 19.14
N LEU A 318 2.66 10.31 19.02
CA LEU A 318 2.38 9.25 19.98
C LEU A 318 3.51 8.22 19.99
N LEU A 319 4.03 7.80 18.83
CA LEU A 319 5.18 6.91 18.72
C LEU A 319 6.42 7.51 19.38
N ALA A 320 6.70 8.78 19.10
CA ALA A 320 7.82 9.50 19.73
C ALA A 320 7.68 9.54 21.26
N LEU A 321 6.48 9.87 21.75
CA LEU A 321 6.18 9.92 23.17
C LEU A 321 6.34 8.54 23.83
N ILE A 322 5.80 7.49 23.24
CA ILE A 322 5.88 6.11 23.76
C ILE A 322 7.32 5.63 23.75
N GLY A 323 8.07 5.88 22.65
CA GLY A 323 9.48 5.53 22.56
C GLY A 323 10.31 6.22 23.65
N PHE A 324 10.11 7.53 23.83
CA PHE A 324 10.78 8.29 24.89
C PHE A 324 10.41 7.78 26.29
N MET A 325 9.13 7.55 26.57
CA MET A 325 8.68 7.00 27.85
C MET A 325 9.25 5.60 28.09
N ALA A 326 9.35 4.77 27.06
CA ALA A 326 9.92 3.43 27.17
C ALA A 326 11.40 3.51 27.57
N THR A 327 12.20 4.36 26.92
CA THR A 327 13.61 4.57 27.26
C THR A 327 13.77 5.15 28.67
N LEU A 328 13.00 6.18 29.02
CA LEU A 328 13.03 6.84 30.31
C LEU A 328 12.62 5.91 31.46
N LEU A 329 11.57 5.10 31.27
CA LEU A 329 11.09 4.16 32.27
C LEU A 329 12.04 2.97 32.42
N GLN A 330 12.64 2.53 31.32
CA GLN A 330 13.66 1.48 31.35
C GLN A 330 14.89 1.95 32.16
N ASP A 331 15.37 3.17 31.93
CA ASP A 331 16.51 3.75 32.65
C ASP A 331 16.24 3.91 34.17
N LYS A 332 15.04 4.39 34.53
CA LYS A 332 14.71 4.68 35.96
C LYS A 332 14.19 3.47 36.72
N ILE A 333 13.39 2.60 36.15
CA ILE A 333 12.63 1.54 36.82
C ILE A 333 12.95 0.17 36.22
N GLY A 334 13.78 0.14 35.17
CA GLY A 334 14.16 -1.08 34.47
C GLY A 334 12.98 -1.73 33.71
N ASN A 335 12.99 -3.07 33.63
CA ASN A 335 12.00 -3.83 32.88
C ASN A 335 10.55 -3.61 33.37
N SER A 336 10.35 -3.34 34.66
CA SER A 336 9.02 -3.06 35.22
C SER A 336 8.37 -1.81 34.61
N GLY A 337 9.19 -0.81 34.27
CA GLY A 337 8.72 0.40 33.57
C GLY A 337 8.21 0.13 32.18
N VAL A 338 8.88 -0.75 31.42
CA VAL A 338 8.44 -1.18 30.10
C VAL A 338 7.11 -1.92 30.17
N TYR A 339 6.92 -2.81 31.13
CA TYR A 339 5.65 -3.52 31.31
C TYR A 339 4.51 -2.59 31.72
N LEU A 340 4.76 -1.63 32.60
CA LEU A 340 3.76 -0.62 32.98
C LEU A 340 3.33 0.21 31.74
N LEU A 341 4.29 0.64 30.93
CA LEU A 341 4.00 1.36 29.70
C LEU A 341 3.20 0.50 28.72
N SER A 342 3.53 -0.80 28.61
CA SER A 342 2.80 -1.74 27.75
C SER A 342 1.33 -1.92 28.18
N LEU A 343 1.07 -1.97 29.49
CA LEU A 343 -0.29 -1.99 30.05
C LEU A 343 -1.09 -0.74 29.65
N VAL A 344 -0.51 0.43 29.89
CA VAL A 344 -1.18 1.72 29.60
C VAL A 344 -1.40 1.91 28.11
N SER A 345 -0.36 1.67 27.30
CA SER A 345 -0.46 1.82 25.84
C SER A 345 -1.44 0.83 25.20
N GLY A 346 -1.51 -0.40 25.73
CA GLY A 346 -2.46 -1.42 25.26
C GLY A 346 -3.92 -1.01 25.39
N ILE A 347 -4.27 -0.10 26.31
CA ILE A 347 -5.62 0.45 26.43
C ILE A 347 -6.03 1.25 25.20
N THR A 348 -5.09 2.02 24.65
CA THR A 348 -5.35 2.95 23.53
C THR A 348 -5.00 2.33 22.18
N ASP A 349 -3.74 1.91 22.01
CA ASP A 349 -3.22 1.36 20.76
C ASP A 349 -2.06 0.40 21.03
N VAL A 350 -2.12 -0.76 20.39
CA VAL A 350 -1.09 -1.79 20.50
C VAL A 350 0.01 -1.62 19.46
N ASP A 351 -0.28 -0.97 18.34
CA ASP A 351 0.68 -0.84 17.24
C ASP A 351 1.86 0.06 17.61
N ALA A 352 1.56 1.20 18.24
CA ALA A 352 2.58 2.17 18.64
C ALA A 352 3.58 1.58 19.62
N ILE A 353 3.13 0.87 20.66
CA ILE A 353 4.03 0.23 21.64
C ILE A 353 4.80 -0.94 21.00
N THR A 354 4.17 -1.73 20.13
CA THR A 354 4.82 -2.83 19.41
C THR A 354 5.97 -2.33 18.56
N LEU A 355 5.77 -1.25 17.81
CA LEU A 355 6.81 -0.64 16.98
C LEU A 355 7.93 -0.05 17.82
N SER A 356 7.60 0.66 18.90
CA SER A 356 8.57 1.26 19.80
C SER A 356 9.43 0.20 20.49
N LEU A 357 8.85 -0.86 21.04
CA LEU A 357 9.61 -1.93 21.68
C LEU A 357 10.43 -2.73 20.68
N SER A 358 9.93 -2.93 19.44
CA SER A 358 10.70 -3.58 18.37
C SER A 358 11.91 -2.76 17.95
N GLN A 359 11.82 -1.43 17.94
CA GLN A 359 12.97 -0.55 17.70
C GLN A 359 13.98 -0.56 18.84
N LEU A 360 13.51 -0.45 20.08
CA LEU A 360 14.37 -0.44 21.26
C LEU A 360 15.12 -1.77 21.44
N SER A 361 14.54 -2.89 21.02
CA SER A 361 15.18 -4.20 21.09
C SER A 361 16.41 -4.35 20.17
N HIS A 362 16.63 -3.44 19.23
CA HIS A 362 17.87 -3.37 18.46
C HIS A 362 19.06 -2.78 19.25
N LYS A 363 18.81 -2.08 20.35
CA LYS A 363 19.84 -1.30 21.04
C LYS A 363 20.08 -1.80 22.47
N GLU A 364 19.11 -1.62 23.33
CA GLU A 364 19.30 -1.70 24.78
C GLU A 364 18.30 -2.63 25.46
N LEU A 365 17.16 -2.90 24.82
CA LEU A 365 16.10 -3.70 25.42
C LEU A 365 16.28 -5.17 25.12
N ALA A 366 16.34 -6.01 26.17
CA ALA A 366 16.38 -7.45 25.99
C ALA A 366 15.17 -7.96 25.19
N LEU A 367 15.40 -8.86 24.23
CA LEU A 367 14.36 -9.40 23.34
C LEU A 367 13.18 -10.02 24.12
N GLU A 368 13.45 -10.63 25.25
CA GLU A 368 12.40 -11.20 26.12
C GLU A 368 11.49 -10.12 26.73
N VAL A 369 12.09 -9.00 27.16
CA VAL A 369 11.32 -7.89 27.73
C VAL A 369 10.46 -7.23 26.65
N ALA A 370 11.01 -7.03 25.46
CA ALA A 370 10.26 -6.54 24.31
C ALA A 370 9.11 -7.47 23.94
N ALA A 371 9.38 -8.78 23.82
CA ALA A 371 8.38 -9.78 23.49
C ALA A 371 7.25 -9.81 24.53
N ARG A 372 7.58 -9.87 25.82
CA ARG A 372 6.59 -9.84 26.90
C ARG A 372 5.78 -8.55 26.93
N GLY A 373 6.43 -7.40 26.69
CA GLY A 373 5.76 -6.11 26.62
C GLY A 373 4.74 -6.05 25.47
N ILE A 374 5.11 -6.53 24.28
CA ILE A 374 4.21 -6.58 23.10
C ILE A 374 3.00 -7.49 23.38
N LEU A 375 3.24 -8.68 23.91
CA LEU A 375 2.17 -9.62 24.26
C LEU A 375 1.24 -9.04 25.31
N LEU A 376 1.79 -8.40 26.35
CA LEU A 376 1.02 -7.76 27.41
C LEU A 376 0.13 -6.64 26.86
N ALA A 377 0.68 -5.75 26.02
CA ALA A 377 -0.09 -4.69 25.38
C ALA A 377 -1.24 -5.24 24.51
N GLY A 378 -0.97 -6.29 23.72
CA GLY A 378 -1.98 -6.93 22.89
C GLY A 378 -3.09 -7.61 23.70
N LEU A 379 -2.75 -8.25 24.81
CA LEU A 379 -3.73 -8.86 25.74
C LEU A 379 -4.62 -7.79 26.37
N VAL A 380 -4.03 -6.69 26.85
CA VAL A 380 -4.78 -5.56 27.41
C VAL A 380 -5.71 -4.98 26.36
N ASN A 381 -5.24 -4.77 25.13
CA ASN A 381 -6.06 -4.26 24.04
C ASN A 381 -7.24 -5.21 23.72
N SER A 382 -7.02 -6.52 23.76
CA SER A 382 -8.08 -7.51 23.55
C SER A 382 -9.12 -7.47 24.67
N LEU A 383 -8.68 -7.34 25.93
CA LEU A 383 -9.59 -7.19 27.07
C LEU A 383 -10.39 -5.89 26.99
N VAL A 384 -9.77 -4.78 26.60
CA VAL A 384 -10.47 -3.50 26.39
C VAL A 384 -11.55 -3.63 25.31
N LYS A 385 -11.29 -4.32 24.20
CA LYS A 385 -12.31 -4.59 23.18
C LYS A 385 -13.49 -5.41 23.75
N GLY A 386 -13.19 -6.42 24.55
CA GLY A 386 -14.21 -7.19 25.23
C GLY A 386 -15.05 -6.33 26.20
N LEU A 387 -14.41 -5.42 26.95
CA LEU A 387 -15.10 -4.49 27.84
C LEU A 387 -15.92 -3.45 27.07
N LEU A 388 -15.45 -2.95 25.93
CA LEU A 388 -16.20 -2.08 25.03
C LEU A 388 -17.45 -2.81 24.47
N ALA A 389 -17.29 -4.07 24.04
CA ALA A 389 -18.41 -4.89 23.59
C ALA A 389 -19.42 -5.13 24.73
N LEU A 390 -18.96 -5.31 25.95
CA LEU A 390 -19.81 -5.49 27.14
C LEU A 390 -20.55 -4.20 27.52
N GLY A 391 -19.82 -3.09 27.61
CA GLY A 391 -20.37 -1.81 28.10
C GLY A 391 -21.32 -1.15 27.09
N ILE A 392 -21.05 -1.25 25.79
CA ILE A 392 -21.84 -0.61 24.73
C ILE A 392 -22.82 -1.60 24.10
N GLY A 393 -22.36 -2.81 23.75
CA GLY A 393 -23.15 -3.81 23.05
C GLY A 393 -24.00 -4.71 23.95
N GLY A 394 -23.83 -4.62 25.27
CA GLY A 394 -24.61 -5.41 26.25
C GLY A 394 -23.97 -6.76 26.64
N ARG A 395 -24.55 -7.39 27.69
CA ARG A 395 -23.94 -8.57 28.32
C ARG A 395 -23.79 -9.76 27.36
N SER A 396 -24.78 -9.98 26.48
CA SER A 396 -24.78 -11.11 25.56
C SER A 396 -23.62 -11.04 24.56
N LEU A 397 -23.42 -9.90 23.93
CA LEU A 397 -22.30 -9.67 23.02
C LEU A 397 -20.96 -9.66 23.79
N GLY A 398 -20.91 -8.92 24.91
CA GLY A 398 -19.67 -8.74 25.67
C GLY A 398 -19.09 -10.05 26.19
N LEU A 399 -19.92 -10.96 26.75
CA LEU A 399 -19.46 -12.26 27.23
C LEU A 399 -18.95 -13.16 26.10
N ARG A 400 -19.57 -13.10 24.90
CA ARG A 400 -19.10 -13.85 23.73
C ARG A 400 -17.76 -13.34 23.18
N VAL A 401 -17.42 -12.09 23.43
CA VAL A 401 -16.13 -11.50 23.04
C VAL A 401 -15.08 -11.69 24.14
N LEU A 402 -15.44 -11.43 25.41
CA LEU A 402 -14.51 -11.53 26.53
C LEU A 402 -14.01 -12.96 26.80
N LEU A 403 -14.91 -13.96 26.74
CA LEU A 403 -14.54 -15.33 27.04
C LEU A 403 -13.43 -15.86 26.13
N PRO A 404 -13.51 -15.74 24.78
CA PRO A 404 -12.42 -16.12 23.89
C PRO A 404 -11.10 -15.41 24.18
N TYR A 405 -11.12 -14.11 24.45
CA TYR A 405 -9.91 -13.37 24.78
C TYR A 405 -9.32 -13.80 26.14
N PHE A 406 -10.16 -14.07 27.12
CA PHE A 406 -9.71 -14.57 28.42
C PHE A 406 -9.10 -15.98 28.30
N VAL A 407 -9.74 -16.88 27.55
CA VAL A 407 -9.17 -18.22 27.28
C VAL A 407 -7.86 -18.14 26.54
N SER A 408 -7.76 -17.28 25.52
CA SER A 408 -6.51 -17.10 24.79
C SER A 408 -5.40 -16.52 25.68
N ALA A 409 -5.73 -15.60 26.59
CA ALA A 409 -4.80 -15.06 27.58
C ALA A 409 -4.29 -16.13 28.55
N LEU A 410 -5.17 -17.00 29.05
CA LEU A 410 -4.78 -18.12 29.91
C LEU A 410 -3.85 -19.12 29.24
N LEU A 411 -4.12 -19.45 27.97
CA LEU A 411 -3.30 -20.39 27.19
C LEU A 411 -1.87 -19.89 26.96
N ILE A 412 -1.67 -18.57 26.91
CA ILE A 412 -0.35 -18.01 26.62
C ILE A 412 0.46 -17.70 27.90
N LEU A 413 -0.18 -17.67 29.08
CA LEU A 413 0.52 -17.39 30.35
C LEU A 413 1.77 -18.24 30.59
N PRO A 414 1.75 -19.57 30.35
CA PRO A 414 2.96 -20.40 30.52
C PRO A 414 4.11 -20.06 29.55
N LEU A 415 3.77 -19.51 28.37
CA LEU A 415 4.76 -19.10 27.35
C LEU A 415 5.36 -17.72 27.65
N ILE A 416 4.60 -16.84 28.32
CA ILE A 416 5.07 -15.50 28.71
C ILE A 416 5.88 -15.60 30.01
N TRP A 417 5.48 -16.47 30.92
CA TRP A 417 6.08 -16.65 32.23
C TRP A 417 6.40 -18.14 32.43
N PRO A 418 7.49 -18.65 31.83
CA PRO A 418 7.90 -20.01 32.14
C PRO A 418 8.17 -20.08 33.64
N ALA A 419 7.53 -21.05 34.30
CA ALA A 419 7.84 -21.37 35.70
C ALA A 419 9.33 -21.68 35.77
N GLY A 420 10.10 -20.83 36.46
CA GLY A 420 11.54 -20.93 36.59
C GLY A 420 12.00 -22.21 37.31
#